data_eaa0ab3d7b7583acb1b6643125125938
#
_entry.id   eaa0ab3d7b7583acb1b6643125125938
#
_cell.length_a   1.000
_cell.length_b   1.000
_cell.length_c   1.000
_cell.angle_alpha   90.00
_cell.angle_beta   90.00
_cell.angle_gamma   90.00
#
_symmetry.space_group_name_H-M   'P 1'
#
loop_
_entity.id
_entity.type
_entity.pdbx_description
1 polymer ?
#
loop_
_entity_poly.entity_id
_entity_poly.type
_entity_poly.pdbx_seq_one_letter_code
_entity_poly.pdbx_strand_id
1 'polypeptide(L)'
;TTDAAVVCGPAAWHHGWKRNDWDALAGAVAAGHGIECGTQATGGNYSFFTEVPGMERVGFPWAEIAQDGSTVFGKHDGTGGEVSIGTITSQLLYEIGGPEYFGPDVTTRFDTIELEQQGPDRVHMHGGKGEPPPETLKVCINRPGGFRNEMSVCLTGIDIEAKAKLIEDAFWEACPYGPDDFEFLKIRLVRTDEPNPETNEQ
;
A
#
# COMPACT_ATOMS: atom_id res chain seq x y z
N THR A 1 -6.46 2.71 -6.07
CA THR A 1 -6.61 2.60 -4.60
C THR A 1 -7.67 3.55 -4.12
N THR A 2 -8.45 3.13 -3.17
CA THR A 2 -9.50 3.90 -2.54
C THR A 2 -9.15 4.08 -1.06
N ASP A 3 -9.74 5.06 -0.40
CA ASP A 3 -9.61 5.25 1.04
C ASP A 3 -10.44 4.20 1.79
N ALA A 4 -9.97 3.77 2.97
CA ALA A 4 -10.66 2.80 3.83
C ALA A 4 -12.14 3.18 4.09
N ALA A 5 -12.43 4.46 4.24
CA ALA A 5 -13.78 4.96 4.51
C ALA A 5 -14.79 4.71 3.38
N VAL A 6 -14.35 4.41 2.15
CA VAL A 6 -15.26 4.19 1.01
C VAL A 6 -16.21 3.00 1.23
N VAL A 7 -15.83 2.07 2.08
CA VAL A 7 -16.64 0.88 2.41
C VAL A 7 -17.80 1.21 3.35
N CYS A 8 -17.68 2.26 4.17
CA CYS A 8 -18.69 2.64 5.14
C CYS A 8 -20.06 2.93 4.51
N GLY A 9 -20.09 3.72 3.44
CA GLY A 9 -21.34 4.11 2.78
C GLY A 9 -22.14 2.91 2.27
N PRO A 10 -21.57 2.06 1.42
CA PRO A 10 -22.22 0.84 0.95
C PRO A 10 -22.66 -0.11 2.06
N ALA A 11 -21.81 -0.33 3.08
CA ALA A 11 -22.14 -1.19 4.21
C ALA A 11 -23.29 -0.61 5.06
N ALA A 12 -23.23 0.67 5.38
CA ALA A 12 -24.30 1.35 6.13
C ALA A 12 -25.63 1.32 5.39
N TRP A 13 -25.59 1.54 4.05
CA TRP A 13 -26.81 1.44 3.23
C TRP A 13 -27.38 0.02 3.21
N HIS A 14 -26.52 -1.00 3.04
CA HIS A 14 -26.95 -2.40 2.98
C HIS A 14 -27.54 -2.86 4.29
N HIS A 15 -26.91 -2.54 5.41
CA HIS A 15 -27.32 -2.99 6.75
C HIS A 15 -28.31 -2.06 7.45
N GLY A 16 -28.57 -0.87 6.88
CA GLY A 16 -29.47 0.11 7.48
C GLY A 16 -28.89 0.83 8.70
N TRP A 17 -27.58 0.95 8.79
CA TRP A 17 -26.91 1.62 9.91
C TRP A 17 -27.19 3.12 9.94
N LYS A 18 -27.20 3.64 11.14
CA LYS A 18 -27.33 5.09 11.40
C LYS A 18 -25.92 5.70 11.60
N ARG A 19 -25.87 7.04 11.55
CA ARG A 19 -24.62 7.78 11.72
C ARG A 19 -23.92 7.60 13.07
N ASN A 20 -24.62 7.10 14.07
CA ASN A 20 -24.11 6.83 15.42
C ASN A 20 -23.94 5.35 15.74
N ASP A 21 -24.08 4.47 14.78
CA ASP A 21 -23.75 3.05 14.92
C ASP A 21 -22.23 2.86 14.77
N TRP A 22 -21.49 3.55 15.64
CA TRP A 22 -20.05 3.76 15.48
C TRP A 22 -19.24 2.47 15.47
N ASP A 23 -19.60 1.47 16.28
CA ASP A 23 -18.88 0.19 16.28
C ASP A 23 -19.00 -0.52 14.91
N ALA A 24 -20.20 -0.52 14.33
CA ALA A 24 -20.41 -1.10 13.00
C ALA A 24 -19.68 -0.31 11.89
N LEU A 25 -19.73 1.03 11.95
CA LEU A 25 -19.00 1.88 11.02
C LEU A 25 -17.48 1.69 11.15
N ALA A 26 -16.98 1.57 12.39
CA ALA A 26 -15.56 1.30 12.65
C ALA A 26 -15.12 -0.05 12.07
N GLY A 27 -15.95 -1.09 12.23
CA GLY A 27 -15.71 -2.38 11.60
C GLY A 27 -15.61 -2.29 10.08
N ALA A 28 -16.50 -1.52 9.44
CA ALA A 28 -16.46 -1.30 7.99
C ALA A 28 -15.21 -0.51 7.56
N VAL A 29 -14.76 0.48 8.34
CA VAL A 29 -13.50 1.21 8.06
C VAL A 29 -12.32 0.26 8.16
N ALA A 30 -12.25 -0.56 9.21
CA ALA A 30 -11.18 -1.54 9.38
C ALA A 30 -11.18 -2.59 8.25
N ALA A 31 -12.37 -3.03 7.79
CA ALA A 31 -12.50 -3.88 6.62
C ALA A 31 -11.98 -3.21 5.36
N GLY A 32 -12.34 -1.95 5.14
CA GLY A 32 -11.86 -1.13 4.02
C GLY A 32 -10.35 -0.98 4.03
N HIS A 33 -9.75 -0.67 5.19
CA HIS A 33 -8.31 -0.60 5.37
C HIS A 33 -7.63 -1.95 5.07
N GLY A 34 -8.27 -3.07 5.45
CA GLY A 34 -7.79 -4.41 5.15
C GLY A 34 -7.69 -4.72 3.65
N ILE A 35 -8.57 -4.15 2.82
CA ILE A 35 -8.62 -4.48 1.39
C ILE A 35 -8.12 -3.37 0.45
N GLU A 36 -7.96 -2.13 0.91
CA GLU A 36 -7.63 -0.98 0.06
C GLU A 36 -6.31 -1.10 -0.69
N CYS A 37 -5.32 -1.77 -0.09
CA CYS A 37 -3.99 -1.95 -0.68
C CYS A 37 -3.85 -3.26 -1.47
N GLY A 38 -4.95 -3.89 -1.85
CA GLY A 38 -4.98 -5.06 -2.71
C GLY A 38 -4.17 -6.22 -2.13
N THR A 39 -3.18 -6.69 -2.87
CA THR A 39 -2.38 -7.88 -2.53
C THR A 39 -1.54 -7.74 -1.24
N GLN A 40 -1.47 -6.58 -0.62
CA GLN A 40 -0.76 -6.43 0.65
C GLN A 40 -1.36 -7.31 1.75
N ALA A 41 -2.69 -7.38 1.84
CA ALA A 41 -3.38 -8.20 2.83
C ALA A 41 -3.29 -9.72 2.55
N THR A 42 -2.84 -10.11 1.37
CA THR A 42 -2.62 -11.51 1.01
C THR A 42 -1.13 -11.91 0.97
N GLY A 43 -0.27 -11.11 1.58
CA GLY A 43 1.14 -11.41 1.78
C GLY A 43 2.12 -10.36 1.26
N GLY A 44 1.67 -9.42 0.40
CA GLY A 44 2.56 -8.41 -0.21
C GLY A 44 3.19 -7.42 0.78
N ASN A 45 2.63 -7.29 1.98
CA ASN A 45 3.17 -6.47 3.08
C ASN A 45 3.65 -7.32 4.28
N TYR A 46 3.75 -8.61 4.11
CA TYR A 46 4.10 -9.53 5.19
C TYR A 46 5.60 -9.83 5.20
N SER A 47 6.25 -9.60 6.34
CA SER A 47 7.70 -9.78 6.47
C SER A 47 8.17 -11.21 6.20
N PHE A 48 7.32 -12.20 6.43
CA PHE A 48 7.60 -13.62 6.17
C PHE A 48 7.03 -14.08 4.82
N PHE A 49 7.05 -13.22 3.83
CA PHE A 49 6.47 -13.49 2.50
C PHE A 49 7.05 -14.74 1.82
N THR A 50 8.27 -15.16 2.18
CA THR A 50 8.89 -16.38 1.66
C THR A 50 8.19 -17.67 2.12
N GLU A 51 7.38 -17.58 3.17
CA GLU A 51 6.57 -18.70 3.69
C GLU A 51 5.18 -18.73 3.04
N VAL A 52 4.80 -17.65 2.35
CA VAL A 52 3.49 -17.51 1.71
C VAL A 52 3.51 -18.18 0.32
N PRO A 53 2.58 -19.10 0.04
CA PRO A 53 2.59 -19.84 -1.22
C PRO A 53 2.13 -18.98 -2.40
N GLY A 54 2.77 -19.18 -3.57
CA GLY A 54 2.29 -18.61 -4.83
C GLY A 54 2.39 -17.10 -4.94
N MET A 55 3.34 -16.47 -4.26
CA MET A 55 3.53 -15.01 -4.27
C MET A 55 3.79 -14.44 -5.68
N GLU A 56 4.27 -15.26 -6.62
CA GLU A 56 4.43 -14.88 -8.03
C GLU A 56 3.08 -14.63 -8.75
N ARG A 57 1.97 -15.06 -8.17
CA ARG A 57 0.61 -14.87 -8.67
C ARG A 57 -0.37 -14.52 -7.56
N VAL A 58 0.07 -13.69 -6.64
CA VAL A 58 -0.71 -13.28 -5.47
C VAL A 58 -2.04 -12.64 -5.89
N GLY A 59 -3.14 -13.06 -5.24
CA GLY A 59 -4.48 -12.57 -5.51
C GLY A 59 -4.93 -11.47 -4.57
N PHE A 60 -5.98 -10.73 -4.96
CA PHE A 60 -6.61 -9.74 -4.11
C PHE A 60 -7.43 -10.38 -2.98
N PRO A 61 -7.47 -9.75 -1.80
CA PRO A 61 -8.41 -10.11 -0.75
C PRO A 61 -9.83 -9.67 -1.10
N TRP A 62 -10.78 -10.27 -0.42
CA TRP A 62 -12.15 -9.79 -0.29
C TRP A 62 -12.53 -9.71 1.18
N ALA A 63 -13.59 -8.96 1.49
CA ALA A 63 -14.13 -8.80 2.84
C ALA A 63 -15.64 -8.95 2.82
N GLU A 64 -16.17 -9.82 3.71
CA GLU A 64 -17.59 -9.98 3.98
C GLU A 64 -17.91 -9.28 5.30
N ILE A 65 -18.67 -8.19 5.24
CA ILE A 65 -19.00 -7.36 6.40
C ILE A 65 -20.38 -7.75 6.92
N ALA A 66 -20.44 -8.15 8.19
CA ALA A 66 -21.68 -8.50 8.87
C ALA A 66 -22.43 -7.28 9.43
N GLN A 67 -23.67 -7.48 9.88
CA GLN A 67 -24.51 -6.40 10.39
C GLN A 67 -23.96 -5.72 11.65
N ASP A 68 -23.18 -6.39 12.43
CA ASP A 68 -22.53 -5.85 13.64
C ASP A 68 -21.18 -5.15 13.35
N GLY A 69 -20.77 -5.11 12.07
CA GLY A 69 -19.50 -4.56 11.63
C GLY A 69 -18.33 -5.55 11.68
N SER A 70 -18.53 -6.76 12.23
CA SER A 70 -17.51 -7.80 12.13
C SER A 70 -17.29 -8.20 10.66
N THR A 71 -16.09 -8.67 10.35
CA THR A 71 -15.70 -8.91 8.97
C THR A 71 -14.95 -10.22 8.83
N VAL A 72 -15.23 -10.95 7.77
CA VAL A 72 -14.40 -12.08 7.36
C VAL A 72 -13.60 -11.69 6.13
N PHE A 73 -12.27 -11.82 6.22
CA PHE A 73 -11.37 -11.69 5.09
C PHE A 73 -11.11 -13.04 4.44
N GLY A 74 -11.00 -13.03 3.15
CA GLY A 74 -10.58 -14.17 2.34
C GLY A 74 -9.92 -13.72 1.04
N LYS A 75 -9.62 -14.67 0.17
CA LYS A 75 -9.10 -14.41 -1.18
C LYS A 75 -9.80 -15.28 -2.22
N HIS A 76 -9.62 -14.95 -3.48
CA HIS A 76 -10.21 -15.72 -4.57
C HIS A 76 -9.51 -17.06 -4.76
N ASP A 77 -10.30 -18.10 -5.01
CA ASP A 77 -9.78 -19.44 -5.30
C ASP A 77 -8.83 -19.45 -6.50
N GLY A 78 -7.83 -20.30 -6.45
CA GLY A 78 -6.86 -20.47 -7.52
C GLY A 78 -5.82 -19.35 -7.64
N THR A 79 -5.83 -18.37 -6.73
CA THR A 79 -4.79 -17.33 -6.63
C THR A 79 -3.74 -17.69 -5.59
N GLY A 80 -2.52 -17.17 -5.77
CA GLY A 80 -1.47 -17.24 -4.76
C GLY A 80 -1.71 -16.25 -3.62
N GLY A 81 -0.79 -16.22 -2.67
CA GLY A 81 -0.94 -15.48 -1.44
C GLY A 81 -1.67 -16.27 -0.36
N GLU A 82 -1.76 -15.71 0.83
CA GLU A 82 -2.40 -16.29 2.01
C GLU A 82 -3.16 -15.23 2.80
N VAL A 83 -4.35 -15.56 3.28
CA VAL A 83 -5.06 -14.75 4.27
C VAL A 83 -4.93 -15.43 5.63
N SER A 84 -4.04 -14.87 6.44
CA SER A 84 -3.75 -15.33 7.80
C SER A 84 -3.83 -14.15 8.79
N ILE A 85 -3.87 -14.46 10.09
CA ILE A 85 -3.76 -13.43 11.14
C ILE A 85 -2.53 -12.56 10.88
N GLY A 86 -1.40 -13.16 10.47
CA GLY A 86 -0.16 -12.43 10.20
C GLY A 86 -0.28 -11.44 9.04
N THR A 87 -0.84 -11.87 7.90
CA THR A 87 -0.99 -11.02 6.72
C THR A 87 -2.00 -9.89 6.95
N ILE A 88 -3.11 -10.17 7.62
CA ILE A 88 -4.12 -9.15 7.98
C ILE A 88 -3.57 -8.18 9.02
N THR A 89 -2.87 -8.67 10.06
CA THR A 89 -2.22 -7.79 11.05
C THR A 89 -1.23 -6.84 10.38
N SER A 90 -0.40 -7.34 9.46
CA SER A 90 0.56 -6.52 8.72
C SER A 90 -0.13 -5.41 7.93
N GLN A 91 -1.28 -5.68 7.34
CA GLN A 91 -2.08 -4.69 6.64
C GLN A 91 -2.76 -3.70 7.58
N LEU A 92 -3.33 -4.16 8.70
CA LEU A 92 -3.97 -3.27 9.68
C LEU A 92 -2.97 -2.30 10.33
N LEU A 93 -1.72 -2.69 10.47
CA LEU A 93 -0.65 -1.83 11.01
C LEU A 93 -0.02 -0.91 9.95
N TYR A 94 -0.31 -1.11 8.69
CA TYR A 94 0.23 -0.31 7.60
C TYR A 94 -0.41 1.08 7.58
N GLU A 95 0.42 2.11 7.42
CA GLU A 95 -0.01 3.51 7.19
C GLU A 95 -0.83 4.14 8.33
N ILE A 96 -0.85 3.55 9.54
CA ILE A 96 -1.51 4.12 10.70
C ILE A 96 -0.52 4.89 11.58
N GLY A 97 -0.96 6.04 12.11
CA GLY A 97 -0.13 6.88 12.99
C GLY A 97 -0.28 6.58 14.48
N GLY A 98 -1.29 5.78 14.85
CA GLY A 98 -1.63 5.44 16.23
C GLY A 98 -2.86 4.54 16.29
N PRO A 99 -3.35 4.21 17.49
CA PRO A 99 -4.52 3.33 17.65
C PRO A 99 -5.83 3.95 17.16
N GLU A 100 -5.90 5.29 17.13
CA GLU A 100 -7.07 6.01 16.62
C GLU A 100 -6.91 6.29 15.13
N TYR A 101 -7.76 5.68 14.33
CA TYR A 101 -7.81 5.92 12.89
C TYR A 101 -8.94 6.91 12.59
N PHE A 102 -8.58 8.15 12.31
CA PHE A 102 -9.52 9.24 12.09
C PHE A 102 -10.13 9.20 10.70
N GLY A 103 -11.42 8.90 10.64
CA GLY A 103 -12.21 8.93 9.42
C GLY A 103 -13.26 10.02 9.42
N PRO A 104 -13.90 10.30 8.27
CA PRO A 104 -14.95 11.34 8.18
C PRO A 104 -16.26 10.93 8.86
N ASP A 105 -16.49 9.64 9.03
CA ASP A 105 -17.73 9.08 9.58
C ASP A 105 -17.57 8.55 11.01
N VAL A 106 -16.37 8.11 11.36
CA VAL A 106 -16.07 7.46 12.64
C VAL A 106 -14.58 7.54 12.91
N THR A 107 -14.20 7.61 14.19
CA THR A 107 -12.85 7.31 14.66
C THR A 107 -12.80 5.84 15.03
N THR A 108 -12.01 5.04 14.31
CA THR A 108 -11.87 3.59 14.56
C THR A 108 -10.74 3.33 15.56
N ARG A 109 -11.01 2.54 16.58
CA ARG A 109 -10.03 2.11 17.58
C ARG A 109 -9.39 0.79 17.14
N PHE A 110 -8.24 0.88 16.45
CA PHE A 110 -7.51 -0.30 15.95
C PHE A 110 -6.97 -1.19 17.07
N ASP A 111 -6.71 -0.63 18.24
CA ASP A 111 -6.26 -1.36 19.44
C ASP A 111 -7.34 -2.25 20.09
N THR A 112 -8.58 -2.17 19.64
CA THR A 112 -9.68 -3.02 20.12
C THR A 112 -10.01 -4.18 19.18
N ILE A 113 -9.38 -4.22 18.01
CA ILE A 113 -9.63 -5.23 16.98
C ILE A 113 -9.03 -6.57 17.41
N GLU A 114 -9.83 -7.60 17.29
CA GLU A 114 -9.43 -8.99 17.49
C GLU A 114 -9.52 -9.77 16.19
N LEU A 115 -8.56 -10.65 15.96
CA LEU A 115 -8.47 -11.50 14.77
C LEU A 115 -8.51 -12.97 15.15
N GLU A 116 -9.32 -13.75 14.45
CA GLU A 116 -9.46 -15.18 14.61
C GLU A 116 -9.28 -15.90 13.28
N GLN A 117 -8.38 -16.89 13.23
CA GLN A 117 -8.23 -17.75 12.05
C GLN A 117 -9.36 -18.80 12.05
N GLN A 118 -10.29 -18.70 11.12
CA GLN A 118 -11.43 -19.63 11.00
C GLN A 118 -11.14 -20.84 10.09
N GLY A 119 -10.05 -20.81 9.36
CA GLY A 119 -9.63 -21.83 8.41
C GLY A 119 -8.60 -21.30 7.43
N PRO A 120 -8.13 -22.10 6.48
CA PRO A 120 -7.23 -21.60 5.43
C PRO A 120 -7.85 -20.42 4.69
N ASP A 121 -7.08 -19.37 4.51
CA ASP A 121 -7.49 -18.14 3.80
C ASP A 121 -8.81 -17.53 4.33
N ARG A 122 -9.06 -17.66 5.64
CA ARG A 122 -10.27 -17.14 6.26
C ARG A 122 -9.99 -16.59 7.65
N VAL A 123 -9.96 -15.26 7.78
CA VAL A 123 -9.72 -14.54 9.04
C VAL A 123 -10.94 -13.74 9.41
N HIS A 124 -11.46 -13.97 10.60
CA HIS A 124 -12.55 -13.19 11.20
C HIS A 124 -11.95 -12.05 12.02
N MET A 125 -12.38 -10.84 11.72
CA MET A 125 -12.06 -9.62 12.45
C MET A 125 -13.30 -9.13 13.18
N HIS A 126 -13.16 -8.86 14.47
CA HIS A 126 -14.26 -8.41 15.32
C HIS A 126 -13.75 -7.51 16.46
N GLY A 127 -14.66 -7.10 17.36
CA GLY A 127 -14.30 -6.33 18.55
C GLY A 127 -13.97 -4.86 18.33
N GLY A 128 -13.83 -4.43 17.07
CA GLY A 128 -13.50 -3.05 16.73
C GLY A 128 -14.49 -2.05 17.32
N LYS A 129 -13.99 -1.01 18.01
CA LYS A 129 -14.78 0.06 18.60
C LYS A 129 -14.69 1.33 17.78
N GLY A 130 -15.82 2.04 17.73
CA GLY A 130 -15.94 3.33 17.09
C GLY A 130 -16.21 4.44 18.09
N GLU A 131 -15.63 5.58 17.82
CA GLU A 131 -15.89 6.85 18.51
C GLU A 131 -16.42 7.89 17.52
N PRO A 132 -17.03 8.98 17.97
CA PRO A 132 -17.43 10.05 17.06
C PRO A 132 -16.28 10.50 16.15
N PRO A 133 -16.58 10.88 14.89
CA PRO A 133 -15.57 11.43 14.01
C PRO A 133 -14.98 12.72 14.61
N PRO A 134 -13.75 13.10 14.25
CA PRO A 134 -13.17 14.36 14.68
C PRO A 134 -13.97 15.55 14.13
N GLU A 135 -13.91 16.69 14.82
CA GLU A 135 -14.54 17.94 14.36
C GLU A 135 -13.96 18.49 13.05
N THR A 136 -12.73 18.07 12.72
CA THR A 136 -12.01 18.48 11.52
C THR A 136 -11.89 17.33 10.54
N LEU A 137 -11.94 17.64 9.24
CA LEU A 137 -11.73 16.66 8.18
C LEU A 137 -10.26 16.69 7.70
N LYS A 138 -9.75 15.52 7.38
CA LYS A 138 -8.49 15.38 6.64
C LYS A 138 -8.69 15.88 5.21
N VAL A 139 -7.86 16.82 4.79
CA VAL A 139 -7.88 17.37 3.43
C VAL A 139 -6.59 16.96 2.71
N CYS A 140 -6.75 16.25 1.60
CA CYS A 140 -5.64 15.96 0.71
C CYS A 140 -5.41 17.15 -0.23
N ILE A 141 -4.23 17.77 -0.16
CA ILE A 141 -3.87 18.92 -0.99
C ILE A 141 -2.82 18.48 -2.00
N ASN A 142 -3.18 18.53 -3.28
CA ASN A 142 -2.24 18.30 -4.37
C ASN A 142 -1.72 19.65 -4.87
N ARG A 143 -0.41 19.77 -4.96
CA ARG A 143 0.27 20.95 -5.52
C ARG A 143 1.19 20.52 -6.65
N PRO A 144 1.27 21.29 -7.75
CA PRO A 144 2.31 21.09 -8.74
C PRO A 144 3.69 21.19 -8.07
N GLY A 145 4.50 20.17 -8.19
CA GLY A 145 5.86 20.09 -7.63
C GLY A 145 6.95 20.12 -8.69
N GLY A 146 6.61 20.52 -9.92
CA GLY A 146 7.49 20.45 -11.06
C GLY A 146 7.43 19.08 -11.75
N PHE A 147 8.42 18.82 -12.59
CA PHE A 147 8.54 17.58 -13.35
C PHE A 147 9.75 16.79 -12.86
N ARG A 148 9.59 15.49 -12.75
CA ARG A 148 10.69 14.55 -12.52
C ARG A 148 10.74 13.56 -13.67
N ASN A 149 11.92 13.36 -14.20
CA ASN A 149 12.17 12.33 -15.21
C ASN A 149 13.37 11.48 -14.78
N GLU A 150 13.36 10.21 -15.14
CA GLU A 150 14.44 9.28 -14.87
C GLU A 150 14.59 8.36 -16.09
N MET A 151 15.84 8.16 -16.52
CA MET A 151 16.19 7.23 -17.58
C MET A 151 17.33 6.33 -17.09
N SER A 152 17.22 5.04 -17.35
CA SER A 152 18.26 4.05 -17.06
C SER A 152 18.60 3.30 -18.34
N VAL A 153 19.89 3.12 -18.60
CA VAL A 153 20.39 2.40 -19.78
C VAL A 153 21.37 1.33 -19.32
N CYS A 154 21.18 0.11 -19.77
CA CYS A 154 22.10 -0.98 -19.51
C CYS A 154 23.15 -1.06 -20.62
N LEU A 155 24.43 -0.93 -20.24
CA LEU A 155 25.58 -1.05 -21.14
C LEU A 155 26.25 -2.39 -20.97
N THR A 156 26.54 -3.06 -22.06
CA THR A 156 27.16 -4.40 -22.05
C THR A 156 28.35 -4.47 -22.99
N GLY A 157 29.22 -5.45 -22.76
CA GLY A 157 30.41 -5.70 -23.57
C GLY A 157 31.63 -4.87 -23.11
N ILE A 158 32.52 -4.57 -24.05
CA ILE A 158 33.74 -3.82 -23.79
C ILE A 158 33.51 -2.30 -23.96
N ASP A 159 34.48 -1.48 -23.53
CA ASP A 159 34.52 -0.02 -23.68
C ASP A 159 33.32 0.69 -23.02
N ILE A 160 32.96 0.27 -21.79
CA ILE A 160 31.79 0.77 -21.07
C ILE A 160 31.86 2.29 -20.85
N GLU A 161 33.01 2.84 -20.48
CA GLU A 161 33.19 4.28 -20.27
C GLU A 161 32.96 5.09 -21.57
N ALA A 162 33.52 4.59 -22.70
CA ALA A 162 33.31 5.23 -23.99
C ALA A 162 31.84 5.17 -24.43
N LYS A 163 31.14 4.06 -24.13
CA LYS A 163 29.72 3.92 -24.40
C LYS A 163 28.89 4.82 -23.50
N ALA A 164 29.22 4.93 -22.22
CA ALA A 164 28.53 5.83 -21.29
C ALA A 164 28.66 7.28 -21.75
N LYS A 165 29.88 7.71 -22.10
CA LYS A 165 30.11 9.05 -22.65
C LYS A 165 29.32 9.30 -23.94
N LEU A 166 29.31 8.36 -24.85
CA LEU A 166 28.54 8.48 -26.09
C LEU A 166 27.05 8.65 -25.83
N ILE A 167 26.49 7.91 -24.88
CA ILE A 167 25.07 8.02 -24.54
C ILE A 167 24.78 9.37 -23.89
N GLU A 168 25.65 9.84 -23.01
CA GLU A 168 25.48 11.14 -22.37
C GLU A 168 25.54 12.25 -23.43
N ASP A 169 26.51 12.21 -24.34
CA ASP A 169 26.66 13.19 -25.44
C ASP A 169 25.41 13.17 -26.35
N ALA A 170 24.92 11.98 -26.71
CA ALA A 170 23.73 11.82 -27.54
C ALA A 170 22.43 12.28 -26.81
N PHE A 171 22.36 12.07 -25.52
CA PHE A 171 21.25 12.58 -24.71
C PHE A 171 21.22 14.12 -24.76
N TRP A 172 22.35 14.77 -24.55
CA TRP A 172 22.42 16.23 -24.56
C TRP A 172 22.20 16.83 -25.95
N GLU A 173 22.61 16.14 -26.99
CA GLU A 173 22.34 16.56 -28.38
C GLU A 173 20.84 16.50 -28.70
N ALA A 174 20.15 15.48 -28.18
CA ALA A 174 18.72 15.29 -28.43
C ALA A 174 17.81 16.08 -27.47
N CYS A 175 18.30 16.40 -26.26
CA CYS A 175 17.54 17.11 -25.25
C CYS A 175 17.36 18.58 -25.64
N PRO A 176 16.10 19.10 -25.66
CA PRO A 176 15.88 20.51 -26.00
C PRO A 176 16.27 21.47 -24.86
N TYR A 177 16.72 20.94 -23.72
CA TYR A 177 17.12 21.68 -22.52
C TYR A 177 18.59 21.42 -22.22
N GLY A 178 19.30 22.43 -21.65
CA GLY A 178 20.66 22.28 -21.16
C GLY A 178 20.72 21.88 -19.68
N PRO A 179 21.90 21.50 -19.15
CA PRO A 179 22.04 21.14 -17.72
C PRO A 179 21.55 22.22 -16.76
N ASP A 180 21.69 23.50 -17.11
CA ASP A 180 21.31 24.63 -16.28
C ASP A 180 19.78 24.87 -16.21
N ASP A 181 19.01 24.19 -17.07
CA ASP A 181 17.56 24.28 -17.08
C ASP A 181 16.91 23.37 -16.01
N PHE A 182 17.69 22.51 -15.33
CA PHE A 182 17.23 21.59 -14.32
C PHE A 182 17.61 22.09 -12.92
N GLU A 183 16.63 22.13 -12.01
CA GLU A 183 16.86 22.40 -10.59
C GLU A 183 17.74 21.33 -9.93
N PHE A 184 17.59 20.08 -10.37
CA PHE A 184 18.39 18.95 -9.93
C PHE A 184 18.68 18.02 -11.11
N LEU A 185 19.95 17.75 -11.33
CA LEU A 185 20.45 16.82 -12.36
C LEU A 185 21.45 15.87 -11.72
N LYS A 186 21.30 14.57 -11.97
CA LYS A 186 22.26 13.56 -11.53
C LYS A 186 22.45 12.51 -12.63
N ILE A 187 23.69 12.36 -13.10
CA ILE A 187 24.10 11.30 -14.03
C ILE A 187 25.06 10.39 -13.29
N ARG A 188 24.83 9.09 -13.37
CA ARG A 188 25.66 8.06 -12.72
C ARG A 188 25.99 6.95 -13.70
N LEU A 189 27.25 6.51 -13.69
CA LEU A 189 27.66 5.23 -14.24
C LEU A 189 27.85 4.25 -13.07
N VAL A 190 26.95 3.27 -12.95
CA VAL A 190 27.05 2.20 -11.97
C VAL A 190 27.70 0.99 -12.63
N ARG A 191 28.78 0.52 -12.06
CA ARG A 191 29.54 -0.64 -12.58
C ARG A 191 29.37 -1.84 -11.65
N THR A 192 29.21 -3.02 -12.23
CA THR A 192 29.12 -4.28 -11.46
C THR A 192 30.47 -4.86 -11.07
N ASP A 193 31.56 -4.36 -11.66
CA ASP A 193 32.94 -4.77 -11.43
C ASP A 193 33.73 -3.81 -10.51
N GLU A 194 33.08 -2.73 -10.04
CA GLU A 194 33.68 -1.76 -9.13
C GLU A 194 32.69 -1.43 -7.99
N PRO A 195 33.20 -1.14 -6.77
CA PRO A 195 32.36 -0.71 -5.67
C PRO A 195 31.62 0.61 -6.00
N ASN A 196 30.33 0.66 -5.66
CA ASN A 196 29.59 1.91 -5.74
C ASN A 196 29.86 2.76 -4.49
N PRO A 197 30.59 3.90 -4.60
CA PRO A 197 30.96 4.69 -3.43
C PRO A 197 29.78 5.36 -2.72
N GLU A 198 28.62 5.48 -3.38
CA GLU A 198 27.43 6.12 -2.82
C GLU A 198 26.58 5.16 -2.00
N THR A 199 26.56 3.87 -2.34
CA THR A 199 25.68 2.88 -1.70
C THR A 199 26.43 1.80 -0.95
N ASN A 200 27.77 1.72 -1.04
CA ASN A 200 28.59 0.59 -0.58
C ASN A 200 28.16 -0.78 -1.17
N GLU A 201 27.42 -0.77 -2.27
CA GLU A 201 27.08 -2.00 -2.99
C GLU A 201 28.18 -2.30 -4.03
N GLN A 202 28.43 -3.59 -4.22
CA GLN A 202 29.37 -4.08 -5.23
C GLN A 202 28.63 -4.51 -6.48
#